data_dfd122f9350ffbfe7f24bbe624bd796e
#
_entry.id   dfd122f9350ffbfe7f24bbe624bd796e
#
_cell.length_a   1.000
_cell.length_b   1.000
_cell.length_c   1.000
_cell.angle_alpha   90.00
_cell.angle_beta   90.00
_cell.angle_gamma   90.00
#
_symmetry.space_group_name_H-M   'P 1'
#
loop_
_entity.id
_entity.type
_entity.pdbx_description
1 polymer ?
#
loop_
_entity_poly.entity_id
_entity_poly.type
_entity_poly.pdbx_seq_one_letter_code
_entity_poly.pdbx_strand_id
1 'polypeptide(L)'
;MISGEGDVALSFSGCGFLGVYHFGVLKGLNRDGKALMKRVKRCAGASAGALAAALWTFQPDDAEKGFNDVIKMATEIHSLRFGALSPDFALHRSLQKIVDFYIPEDISNAQDKLYISLTDQKKNVNRLISKFTSRNYLIDSLLASCYIPFYSGSSPPVIDGDQYIDGGFTNNLPVFEELPTITISPFSGSAIIAPNDYDSLRPFREWRLRVGTQELKVNVQNMIRGAQALFPPNVDVLKSYYEMGQRDAMRFLLGVGILERQLGDAV
;
A
#
# COMPACT_ATOMS: atom_id res chain seq x y z
N MET A 1 -11.14 -17.31 11.34
CA MET A 1 -11.28 -15.99 12.03
C MET A 1 -9.89 -15.44 12.34
N ILE A 2 -9.66 -14.13 12.18
CA ILE A 2 -8.35 -13.49 12.39
C ILE A 2 -7.85 -13.63 13.84
N SER A 3 -8.78 -13.67 14.81
CA SER A 3 -8.51 -13.88 16.25
C SER A 3 -8.05 -15.29 16.61
N GLY A 4 -8.10 -16.26 15.70
CA GLY A 4 -7.60 -17.62 15.93
C GLY A 4 -6.08 -17.73 15.83
N GLU A 5 -5.54 -18.95 15.94
CA GLU A 5 -4.09 -19.25 15.82
C GLU A 5 -3.63 -19.53 14.38
N GLY A 6 -4.53 -19.58 13.41
CA GLY A 6 -4.24 -19.91 12.02
C GLY A 6 -3.44 -18.84 11.27
N ASP A 7 -2.83 -19.25 10.17
CA ASP A 7 -2.12 -18.35 9.27
C ASP A 7 -3.02 -17.29 8.66
N VAL A 8 -2.45 -16.13 8.33
CA VAL A 8 -3.17 -14.98 7.74
C VAL A 8 -2.35 -14.37 6.60
N ALA A 9 -3.00 -13.55 5.78
CA ALA A 9 -2.34 -12.69 4.80
C ALA A 9 -2.56 -11.22 5.13
N LEU A 10 -1.63 -10.35 4.69
CA LEU A 10 -1.81 -8.91 4.63
C LEU A 10 -2.06 -8.49 3.18
N SER A 11 -2.92 -7.52 2.97
CA SER A 11 -3.13 -6.91 1.66
C SER A 11 -3.23 -5.41 1.76
N PHE A 12 -2.44 -4.69 0.95
CA PHE A 12 -2.33 -3.25 0.95
C PHE A 12 -2.88 -2.67 -0.35
N SER A 13 -3.78 -1.69 -0.24
CA SER A 13 -4.34 -1.02 -1.41
C SER A 13 -3.32 -0.10 -2.10
N GLY A 14 -3.47 0.09 -3.42
CA GLY A 14 -2.84 1.20 -4.12
C GLY A 14 -3.40 2.52 -3.61
N CYS A 15 -2.51 3.48 -3.34
CA CYS A 15 -2.89 4.77 -2.77
C CYS A 15 -1.85 5.88 -2.99
N GLY A 16 -0.89 5.70 -3.89
CA GLY A 16 0.12 6.69 -4.23
C GLY A 16 0.87 7.21 -3.00
N PHE A 17 0.98 8.54 -2.85
CA PHE A 17 1.69 9.16 -1.72
C PHE A 17 1.07 8.87 -0.35
N LEU A 18 -0.19 8.43 -0.30
CA LEU A 18 -0.79 7.96 0.95
C LEU A 18 -0.26 6.61 1.42
N GLY A 19 0.68 5.99 0.71
CA GLY A 19 1.45 4.82 1.16
C GLY A 19 2.12 5.00 2.53
N VAL A 20 2.36 6.23 2.97
CA VAL A 20 2.79 6.56 4.34
C VAL A 20 1.85 5.99 5.41
N TYR A 21 0.56 5.88 5.13
CA TYR A 21 -0.42 5.22 5.99
C TYR A 21 -0.09 3.75 6.19
N HIS A 22 0.29 3.04 5.12
CA HIS A 22 0.67 1.61 5.20
C HIS A 22 1.89 1.41 6.10
N PHE A 23 2.88 2.30 6.01
CA PHE A 23 4.05 2.25 6.89
C PHE A 23 3.67 2.52 8.35
N GLY A 24 2.71 3.42 8.60
CA GLY A 24 2.13 3.63 9.92
C GLY A 24 1.46 2.37 10.46
N VAL A 25 0.63 1.70 9.64
CA VAL A 25 -0.01 0.43 10.00
C VAL A 25 1.02 -0.64 10.30
N LEU A 26 2.03 -0.83 9.45
CA LEU A 26 3.11 -1.79 9.67
C LEU A 26 3.88 -1.52 10.97
N LYS A 27 4.20 -0.24 11.26
CA LYS A 27 4.84 0.15 12.53
C LYS A 27 3.98 -0.24 13.73
N GLY A 28 2.65 0.02 13.67
CA GLY A 28 1.71 -0.33 14.73
C GLY A 28 1.59 -1.84 14.93
N LEU A 29 1.42 -2.60 13.86
CA LEU A 29 1.30 -4.05 13.91
C LEU A 29 2.58 -4.73 14.41
N ASN A 30 3.77 -4.28 13.96
CA ASN A 30 5.05 -4.83 14.41
C ASN A 30 5.31 -4.53 15.90
N ARG A 31 4.88 -3.37 16.39
CA ARG A 31 5.05 -2.99 17.79
C ARG A 31 4.09 -3.74 18.72
N ASP A 32 2.80 -3.72 18.39
CA ASP A 32 1.70 -4.05 19.30
C ASP A 32 0.97 -5.37 18.94
N GLY A 33 1.36 -6.04 17.83
CA GLY A 33 0.73 -7.28 17.32
C GLY A 33 1.73 -8.33 16.84
N LYS A 34 2.81 -8.54 17.56
CA LYS A 34 3.92 -9.43 17.17
C LYS A 34 3.46 -10.87 16.95
N ALA A 35 2.54 -11.39 17.76
CA ALA A 35 1.99 -12.74 17.58
C ALA A 35 1.21 -12.86 16.28
N LEU A 36 0.41 -11.83 15.91
CA LEU A 36 -0.26 -11.78 14.61
C LEU A 36 0.75 -11.77 13.46
N MET A 37 1.78 -10.91 13.55
CA MET A 37 2.76 -10.75 12.47
C MET A 37 3.57 -12.03 12.20
N LYS A 38 3.81 -12.88 13.20
CA LYS A 38 4.42 -14.22 13.04
C LYS A 38 3.55 -15.18 12.22
N ARG A 39 2.24 -14.97 12.19
CA ARG A 39 1.27 -15.79 11.46
C ARG A 39 1.08 -15.34 10.00
N VAL A 40 1.67 -14.20 9.61
CA VAL A 40 1.56 -13.69 8.24
C VAL A 40 2.40 -14.54 7.30
N LYS A 41 1.74 -15.25 6.38
CA LYS A 41 2.38 -16.10 5.36
C LYS A 41 2.46 -15.46 4.00
N ARG A 42 1.50 -14.58 3.67
CA ARG A 42 1.46 -13.89 2.38
C ARG A 42 1.23 -12.40 2.58
N CYS A 43 1.82 -11.64 1.70
CA CYS A 43 1.65 -10.20 1.65
C CYS A 43 1.36 -9.80 0.21
N ALA A 44 0.29 -9.04 -0.02
CA ALA A 44 -0.13 -8.63 -1.34
C ALA A 44 -0.33 -7.11 -1.42
N GLY A 45 -0.24 -6.56 -2.63
CA GLY A 45 -0.59 -5.17 -2.84
C GLY A 45 -0.61 -4.74 -4.29
N ALA A 46 -1.14 -3.55 -4.53
CA ALA A 46 -1.09 -2.83 -5.80
C ALA A 46 -0.39 -1.48 -5.59
N SER A 47 0.42 -1.03 -6.56
CA SER A 47 1.04 0.30 -6.50
C SER A 47 1.84 0.52 -5.20
N ALA A 48 1.60 1.63 -4.50
CA ALA A 48 2.20 1.90 -3.18
C ALA A 48 1.96 0.77 -2.17
N GLY A 49 0.85 0.03 -2.29
CA GLY A 49 0.59 -1.16 -1.47
C GLY A 49 1.53 -2.31 -1.79
N ALA A 50 1.92 -2.50 -3.06
CA ALA A 50 2.94 -3.50 -3.44
C ALA A 50 4.31 -3.14 -2.88
N LEU A 51 4.66 -1.85 -2.84
CA LEU A 51 5.89 -1.37 -2.20
C LEU A 51 5.89 -1.62 -0.68
N ALA A 52 4.76 -1.38 -0.01
CA ALA A 52 4.62 -1.68 1.42
C ALA A 52 4.72 -3.19 1.70
N ALA A 53 4.11 -4.03 0.86
CA ALA A 53 4.21 -5.48 0.94
C ALA A 53 5.64 -5.98 0.72
N ALA A 54 6.36 -5.42 -0.25
CA ALA A 54 7.76 -5.74 -0.52
C ALA A 54 8.67 -5.31 0.65
N LEU A 55 8.50 -4.10 1.18
CA LEU A 55 9.24 -3.63 2.35
C LEU A 55 9.07 -4.58 3.53
N TRP A 56 7.82 -4.94 3.86
CA TRP A 56 7.55 -5.88 4.95
C TRP A 56 8.18 -7.27 4.70
N THR A 57 8.19 -7.74 3.45
CA THR A 57 8.73 -9.06 3.09
C THR A 57 10.24 -9.14 3.32
N PHE A 58 10.97 -8.08 3.01
CA PHE A 58 12.44 -8.09 3.05
C PHE A 58 13.01 -7.37 4.27
N GLN A 59 12.37 -6.30 4.72
CA GLN A 59 12.85 -5.43 5.79
C GLN A 59 11.69 -4.99 6.69
N PRO A 60 11.06 -5.92 7.44
CA PRO A 60 9.83 -5.68 8.20
C PRO A 60 9.96 -4.55 9.24
N ASP A 61 11.17 -4.31 9.77
CA ASP A 61 11.43 -3.29 10.79
C ASP A 61 11.68 -1.89 10.21
N ASP A 62 11.81 -1.76 8.89
CA ASP A 62 12.20 -0.51 8.21
C ASP A 62 11.00 0.37 7.78
N ALA A 63 9.81 0.15 8.33
CA ALA A 63 8.61 0.94 8.00
C ALA A 63 8.82 2.46 8.18
N GLU A 64 9.60 2.89 9.17
CA GLU A 64 9.93 4.29 9.40
C GLU A 64 10.91 4.85 8.36
N LYS A 65 11.83 4.04 7.87
CA LYS A 65 12.71 4.45 6.76
C LYS A 65 11.91 4.64 5.48
N GLY A 66 11.01 3.68 5.15
CA GLY A 66 10.10 3.81 4.01
C GLY A 66 9.24 5.07 4.08
N PHE A 67 8.69 5.39 5.26
CA PHE A 67 8.00 6.66 5.49
C PHE A 67 8.88 7.86 5.18
N ASN A 68 10.12 7.92 5.70
CA ASN A 68 11.03 9.03 5.49
C ASN A 68 11.42 9.20 4.01
N ASP A 69 11.51 8.13 3.23
CA ASP A 69 11.80 8.20 1.79
C ASP A 69 10.62 8.79 0.99
N VAL A 70 9.38 8.48 1.37
CA VAL A 70 8.21 9.15 0.79
C VAL A 70 8.19 10.65 1.15
N ILE A 71 8.54 11.02 2.39
CA ILE A 71 8.66 12.42 2.81
C ILE A 71 9.71 13.17 1.99
N LYS A 72 10.89 12.57 1.77
CA LYS A 72 11.93 13.16 0.91
C LYS A 72 11.42 13.38 -0.51
N MET A 73 10.79 12.36 -1.11
CA MET A 73 10.22 12.46 -2.46
C MET A 73 9.15 13.56 -2.54
N ALA A 74 8.24 13.65 -1.57
CA ALA A 74 7.22 14.69 -1.52
C ALA A 74 7.86 16.09 -1.40
N THR A 75 8.91 16.24 -0.61
CA THR A 75 9.66 17.49 -0.44
C THR A 75 10.34 17.91 -1.77
N GLU A 76 10.96 16.96 -2.47
CA GLU A 76 11.54 17.20 -3.80
C GLU A 76 10.47 17.69 -4.78
N ILE A 77 9.31 17.03 -4.82
CA ILE A 77 8.19 17.43 -5.69
C ILE A 77 7.71 18.84 -5.36
N HIS A 78 7.58 19.20 -4.09
CA HIS A 78 7.15 20.53 -3.67
C HIS A 78 8.14 21.64 -4.04
N SER A 79 9.42 21.31 -4.22
CA SER A 79 10.44 22.27 -4.69
C SER A 79 10.34 22.56 -6.20
N LEU A 80 9.61 21.75 -6.95
CA LEU A 80 9.47 21.89 -8.39
C LEU A 80 8.35 22.87 -8.76
N ARG A 81 8.57 23.64 -9.84
CA ARG A 81 7.63 24.71 -10.28
C ARG A 81 6.19 24.21 -10.53
N PHE A 82 6.05 22.98 -11.06
CA PHE A 82 4.74 22.37 -11.36
C PHE A 82 4.49 21.12 -10.50
N GLY A 83 5.20 20.96 -9.38
CA GLY A 83 5.06 19.80 -8.51
C GLY A 83 5.28 18.48 -9.25
N ALA A 84 4.42 17.52 -9.02
CA ALA A 84 4.47 16.18 -9.65
C ALA A 84 4.27 16.20 -11.18
N LEU A 85 3.75 17.30 -11.74
CA LEU A 85 3.58 17.48 -13.20
C LEU A 85 4.77 18.18 -13.85
N SER A 86 5.86 18.42 -13.13
CA SER A 86 7.07 19.02 -13.69
C SER A 86 7.71 18.08 -14.72
N PRO A 87 8.11 18.59 -15.91
CA PRO A 87 8.81 17.76 -16.92
C PRO A 87 10.13 17.17 -16.40
N ASP A 88 10.75 17.83 -15.43
CA ASP A 88 12.02 17.40 -14.81
C ASP A 88 11.81 16.31 -13.72
N PHE A 89 10.58 16.05 -13.31
CA PHE A 89 10.26 15.04 -12.33
C PHE A 89 9.93 13.71 -12.99
N ALA A 90 10.78 12.73 -12.78
CA ALA A 90 10.56 11.36 -13.25
C ALA A 90 10.24 10.44 -12.06
N LEU A 91 8.95 10.34 -11.71
CA LEU A 91 8.45 9.47 -10.63
C LEU A 91 9.05 8.06 -10.73
N HIS A 92 9.07 7.49 -11.93
CA HIS A 92 9.61 6.17 -12.18
C HIS A 92 11.09 6.03 -11.74
N ARG A 93 11.94 7.03 -12.04
CA ARG A 93 13.36 7.01 -11.65
C ARG A 93 13.55 7.13 -10.13
N SER A 94 12.73 7.96 -9.47
CA SER A 94 12.79 8.11 -8.01
C SER A 94 12.35 6.82 -7.32
N LEU A 95 11.27 6.21 -7.78
CA LEU A 95 10.81 4.90 -7.29
C LEU A 95 11.83 3.80 -7.54
N GLN A 96 12.45 3.76 -8.72
CA GLN A 96 13.47 2.76 -9.06
C GLN A 96 14.64 2.78 -8.07
N LYS A 97 15.15 3.97 -7.72
CA LYS A 97 16.24 4.10 -6.73
C LYS A 97 15.83 3.57 -5.36
N ILE A 98 14.61 3.87 -4.91
CA ILE A 98 14.09 3.42 -3.63
C ILE A 98 13.91 1.90 -3.64
N VAL A 99 13.26 1.34 -4.67
CA VAL A 99 13.03 -0.10 -4.79
C VAL A 99 14.36 -0.85 -4.88
N ASP A 100 15.30 -0.35 -5.68
CA ASP A 100 16.64 -0.95 -5.82
C ASP A 100 17.41 -0.99 -4.49
N PHE A 101 17.22 0.00 -3.63
CA PHE A 101 17.84 0.04 -2.30
C PHE A 101 17.24 -0.99 -1.32
N TYR A 102 15.91 -1.21 -1.37
CA TYR A 102 15.23 -2.09 -0.41
C TYR A 102 15.19 -3.56 -0.82
N ILE A 103 15.28 -3.88 -2.11
CA ILE A 103 15.25 -5.26 -2.59
C ILE A 103 16.66 -5.86 -2.54
N PRO A 104 16.90 -6.92 -1.73
CA PRO A 104 18.21 -7.56 -1.64
C PRO A 104 18.54 -8.37 -2.89
N GLU A 105 19.80 -8.83 -3.01
CA GLU A 105 20.21 -9.74 -4.09
C GLU A 105 19.53 -11.11 -3.97
N ASP A 106 19.38 -11.63 -2.74
CA ASP A 106 18.62 -12.85 -2.49
C ASP A 106 17.13 -12.54 -2.31
N ILE A 107 16.34 -12.93 -3.29
CA ILE A 107 14.87 -12.76 -3.31
C ILE A 107 14.11 -14.05 -2.96
N SER A 108 14.76 -15.07 -2.45
CA SER A 108 14.13 -16.36 -2.12
C SER A 108 12.95 -16.21 -1.15
N ASN A 109 13.04 -15.25 -0.22
CA ASN A 109 11.98 -14.95 0.75
C ASN A 109 10.70 -14.35 0.13
N ALA A 110 10.76 -13.87 -1.11
CA ALA A 110 9.58 -13.31 -1.80
C ALA A 110 8.72 -14.37 -2.49
N GLN A 111 9.30 -15.54 -2.82
CA GLN A 111 8.63 -16.57 -3.61
C GLN A 111 7.39 -17.10 -2.89
N ASP A 112 6.22 -17.02 -3.56
CA ASP A 112 4.91 -17.42 -3.03
C ASP A 112 4.52 -16.75 -1.68
N LYS A 113 5.25 -15.70 -1.27
CA LYS A 113 4.99 -14.89 -0.08
C LYS A 113 4.60 -13.46 -0.44
N LEU A 114 5.32 -12.83 -1.37
CA LEU A 114 5.00 -11.51 -1.90
C LEU A 114 4.16 -11.65 -3.17
N TYR A 115 3.03 -10.96 -3.21
CA TYR A 115 2.11 -10.96 -4.35
C TYR A 115 1.93 -9.53 -4.87
N ILE A 116 2.31 -9.30 -6.13
CA ILE A 116 2.24 -7.98 -6.76
C ILE A 116 1.10 -7.97 -7.77
N SER A 117 0.14 -7.07 -7.57
CA SER A 117 -0.99 -6.86 -8.49
C SER A 117 -0.56 -5.99 -9.65
N LEU A 118 -0.76 -6.48 -10.87
CA LEU A 118 -0.52 -5.80 -12.14
C LEU A 118 -1.78 -5.82 -13.00
N THR A 119 -1.93 -4.83 -13.87
CA THR A 119 -2.95 -4.83 -14.92
C THR A 119 -2.31 -5.04 -16.27
N ASP A 120 -2.64 -6.13 -16.97
CA ASP A 120 -2.29 -6.30 -18.38
C ASP A 120 -3.01 -5.21 -19.18
N GLN A 121 -2.23 -4.29 -19.77
CA GLN A 121 -2.79 -3.12 -20.44
C GLN A 121 -3.65 -3.47 -21.63
N LYS A 122 -3.25 -4.49 -22.40
CA LYS A 122 -3.94 -4.88 -23.65
C LYS A 122 -5.22 -5.65 -23.35
N LYS A 123 -5.17 -6.56 -22.39
CA LYS A 123 -6.31 -7.44 -22.06
C LYS A 123 -7.25 -6.85 -21.00
N ASN A 124 -6.78 -5.82 -20.27
CA ASN A 124 -7.48 -5.20 -19.14
C ASN A 124 -7.88 -6.24 -18.07
N VAL A 125 -6.99 -7.17 -17.76
CA VAL A 125 -7.16 -8.19 -16.73
C VAL A 125 -6.08 -8.08 -15.67
N ASN A 126 -6.41 -8.48 -14.45
CA ASN A 126 -5.45 -8.54 -13.37
C ASN A 126 -4.48 -9.70 -13.54
N ARG A 127 -3.22 -9.47 -13.20
CA ARG A 127 -2.21 -10.50 -13.03
C ARG A 127 -1.58 -10.33 -11.65
N LEU A 128 -1.74 -11.32 -10.80
CA LEU A 128 -1.14 -11.36 -9.48
C LEU A 128 0.13 -12.21 -9.55
N ILE A 129 1.30 -11.56 -9.45
CA ILE A 129 2.62 -12.21 -9.59
C ILE A 129 3.17 -12.52 -8.21
N SER A 130 3.63 -13.77 -8.00
CA SER A 130 4.26 -14.24 -6.74
C SER A 130 5.55 -15.05 -6.97
N LYS A 131 5.88 -15.30 -8.24
CA LYS A 131 7.11 -16.01 -8.62
C LYS A 131 7.99 -15.07 -9.44
N PHE A 132 9.21 -14.89 -9.00
CA PHE A 132 10.16 -13.94 -9.55
C PHE A 132 11.40 -14.69 -10.04
N THR A 133 11.67 -14.64 -11.34
CA THR A 133 12.79 -15.35 -11.96
C THR A 133 14.14 -14.74 -11.62
N SER A 134 14.16 -13.45 -11.28
CA SER A 134 15.34 -12.69 -10.89
C SER A 134 14.97 -11.48 -10.03
N ARG A 135 15.99 -10.89 -9.38
CA ARG A 135 15.87 -9.60 -8.66
C ARG A 135 15.32 -8.50 -9.58
N ASN A 136 15.84 -8.39 -10.79
CA ASN A 136 15.38 -7.39 -11.76
C ASN A 136 13.91 -7.61 -12.15
N TYR A 137 13.48 -8.86 -12.34
CA TYR A 137 12.08 -9.18 -12.62
C TYR A 137 11.15 -8.72 -11.49
N LEU A 138 11.56 -8.90 -10.23
CA LEU A 138 10.82 -8.42 -9.06
C LEU A 138 10.75 -6.89 -9.05
N ILE A 139 11.88 -6.20 -9.28
CA ILE A 139 11.94 -4.73 -9.33
C ILE A 139 11.04 -4.21 -10.46
N ASP A 140 11.14 -4.77 -11.66
CA ASP A 140 10.30 -4.38 -12.80
C ASP A 140 8.81 -4.59 -12.51
N SER A 141 8.46 -5.69 -11.81
CA SER A 141 7.08 -5.95 -11.39
C SER A 141 6.56 -4.89 -10.41
N LEU A 142 7.37 -4.47 -9.43
CA LEU A 142 7.02 -3.40 -8.48
C LEU A 142 6.85 -2.06 -9.20
N LEU A 143 7.76 -1.73 -10.11
CA LEU A 143 7.69 -0.49 -10.89
C LEU A 143 6.49 -0.48 -11.84
N ALA A 144 6.18 -1.60 -12.48
CA ALA A 144 5.01 -1.75 -13.34
C ALA A 144 3.70 -1.61 -12.53
N SER A 145 3.66 -2.16 -11.30
CA SER A 145 2.54 -1.99 -10.39
C SER A 145 2.29 -0.54 -9.98
N CYS A 146 3.31 0.33 -10.09
CA CYS A 146 3.23 1.75 -9.79
C CYS A 146 3.10 2.64 -11.05
N TYR A 147 2.95 2.04 -12.24
CA TYR A 147 2.90 2.80 -13.48
C TYR A 147 1.48 3.26 -13.81
N ILE A 148 1.25 4.55 -13.70
CA ILE A 148 0.00 5.21 -14.12
C ILE A 148 0.23 5.85 -15.49
N PRO A 149 -0.51 5.46 -16.56
CA PRO A 149 -0.38 6.05 -17.89
C PRO A 149 -0.48 7.58 -17.85
N PHE A 150 0.36 8.24 -18.64
CA PHE A 150 0.48 9.71 -18.76
C PHE A 150 1.03 10.42 -17.50
N TYR A 151 0.96 9.82 -16.32
CA TYR A 151 1.49 10.37 -15.07
C TYR A 151 2.91 9.88 -14.78
N SER A 152 3.16 8.57 -14.93
CA SER A 152 4.47 7.96 -14.62
C SER A 152 5.44 7.97 -15.81
N GLY A 153 4.93 8.17 -17.04
CA GLY A 153 5.73 8.17 -18.27
C GLY A 153 4.89 7.95 -19.52
N SER A 154 5.55 7.97 -20.68
CA SER A 154 4.90 7.82 -22.00
C SER A 154 4.69 6.38 -22.43
N SER A 155 5.44 5.43 -21.88
CA SER A 155 5.39 4.02 -22.30
C SER A 155 5.37 3.11 -21.06
N PRO A 156 4.39 2.19 -20.96
CA PRO A 156 4.31 1.23 -19.87
C PRO A 156 5.52 0.28 -19.85
N PRO A 157 5.95 -0.20 -18.67
CA PRO A 157 6.93 -1.25 -18.55
C PRO A 157 6.50 -2.53 -19.27
N VAL A 158 7.48 -3.25 -19.83
CA VAL A 158 7.28 -4.52 -20.54
C VAL A 158 7.89 -5.64 -19.69
N ILE A 159 7.09 -6.65 -19.35
CA ILE A 159 7.51 -7.84 -18.62
C ILE A 159 7.07 -9.06 -19.43
N ASP A 160 7.98 -9.97 -19.74
CA ASP A 160 7.73 -11.16 -20.55
C ASP A 160 7.06 -10.86 -21.93
N GLY A 161 7.32 -9.67 -22.51
CA GLY A 161 6.77 -9.24 -23.79
C GLY A 161 5.39 -8.57 -23.73
N ASP A 162 4.72 -8.56 -22.58
CA ASP A 162 3.46 -7.87 -22.35
C ASP A 162 3.66 -6.53 -21.61
N GLN A 163 2.81 -5.53 -21.90
CA GLN A 163 2.80 -4.23 -21.24
C GLN A 163 1.91 -4.25 -20.00
N TYR A 164 2.43 -3.75 -18.87
CA TYR A 164 1.71 -3.70 -17.61
C TYR A 164 1.58 -2.28 -17.09
N ILE A 165 0.46 -2.02 -16.44
CA ILE A 165 0.16 -0.77 -15.73
C ILE A 165 -0.25 -1.09 -14.28
N ASP A 166 -0.48 -0.05 -13.50
CA ASP A 166 -0.83 -0.11 -12.09
C ASP A 166 -1.94 -1.15 -11.82
N GLY A 167 -1.68 -2.02 -10.84
CA GLY A 167 -2.61 -3.09 -10.46
C GLY A 167 -3.94 -2.58 -9.89
N GLY A 168 -3.95 -1.33 -9.43
CA GLY A 168 -5.15 -0.68 -8.89
C GLY A 168 -6.29 -0.54 -9.89
N PHE A 169 -6.01 -0.56 -11.19
CA PHE A 169 -7.05 -0.51 -12.23
C PHE A 169 -7.94 -1.76 -12.24
N THR A 170 -7.40 -2.92 -11.92
CA THR A 170 -8.14 -4.20 -12.00
C THR A 170 -8.30 -4.91 -10.65
N ASN A 171 -7.27 -4.85 -9.77
CA ASN A 171 -7.34 -5.44 -8.44
C ASN A 171 -6.53 -4.60 -7.44
N ASN A 172 -7.17 -3.56 -6.90
CA ASN A 172 -6.52 -2.60 -5.99
C ASN A 172 -6.20 -3.18 -4.61
N LEU A 173 -6.92 -4.20 -4.17
CA LEU A 173 -6.81 -4.79 -2.83
C LEU A 173 -6.98 -6.30 -2.94
N PRO A 174 -5.93 -7.05 -3.33
CA PRO A 174 -5.98 -8.49 -3.52
C PRO A 174 -6.41 -9.24 -2.25
N VAL A 175 -7.25 -10.26 -2.40
CA VAL A 175 -7.72 -11.09 -1.30
C VAL A 175 -7.49 -12.56 -1.67
N PHE A 176 -7.09 -13.38 -0.70
CA PHE A 176 -6.90 -14.82 -0.87
C PHE A 176 -8.14 -15.57 -0.39
N GLU A 177 -8.67 -16.47 -1.21
CA GLU A 177 -9.86 -17.26 -0.85
C GLU A 177 -9.55 -18.29 0.23
N GLU A 178 -8.35 -18.89 0.17
CA GLU A 178 -7.90 -19.96 1.06
C GLU A 178 -7.24 -19.45 2.37
N LEU A 179 -7.01 -18.15 2.50
CA LEU A 179 -6.29 -17.57 3.65
C LEU A 179 -6.99 -16.30 4.14
N PRO A 180 -7.36 -16.19 5.43
CA PRO A 180 -7.92 -14.97 5.97
C PRO A 180 -7.00 -13.78 5.68
N THR A 181 -7.51 -12.79 4.94
CA THR A 181 -6.73 -11.65 4.47
C THR A 181 -7.10 -10.38 5.24
N ILE A 182 -6.14 -9.80 5.95
CA ILE A 182 -6.27 -8.49 6.61
C ILE A 182 -6.02 -7.42 5.56
N THR A 183 -7.07 -6.76 5.12
CA THR A 183 -7.03 -5.72 4.09
C THR A 183 -6.79 -4.35 4.72
N ILE A 184 -5.89 -3.57 4.11
CA ILE A 184 -5.38 -2.29 4.64
C ILE A 184 -5.53 -1.21 3.58
N SER A 185 -6.18 -0.10 3.92
CA SER A 185 -6.39 1.02 2.99
C SER A 185 -6.46 2.36 3.73
N PRO A 186 -5.84 3.43 3.20
CA PRO A 186 -6.02 4.79 3.73
C PRO A 186 -7.39 5.38 3.39
N PHE A 187 -8.18 4.70 2.55
CA PHE A 187 -9.54 5.13 2.19
C PHE A 187 -10.56 4.42 3.08
N SER A 188 -11.51 5.17 3.63
CA SER A 188 -12.63 4.57 4.36
C SER A 188 -13.51 3.74 3.43
N GLY A 189 -13.90 2.54 3.87
CA GLY A 189 -14.65 1.60 3.06
C GLY A 189 -14.75 0.22 3.69
N SER A 190 -14.56 -0.82 2.86
CA SER A 190 -14.69 -2.23 3.29
C SER A 190 -13.37 -2.83 3.82
N ALA A 191 -12.24 -2.11 3.75
CA ALA A 191 -10.98 -2.64 4.26
C ALA A 191 -11.02 -2.80 5.79
N ILE A 192 -10.38 -3.85 6.31
CA ILE A 192 -10.38 -4.21 7.73
C ILE A 192 -9.64 -3.17 8.57
N ILE A 193 -8.48 -2.73 8.10
CA ILE A 193 -7.74 -1.61 8.71
C ILE A 193 -7.90 -0.42 7.77
N ALA A 194 -8.73 0.54 8.17
CA ALA A 194 -9.03 1.73 7.40
C ALA A 194 -9.50 2.85 8.33
N PRO A 195 -9.43 4.13 7.89
CA PRO A 195 -10.02 5.24 8.61
C PRO A 195 -11.52 5.03 8.84
N ASN A 196 -11.97 5.30 10.05
CA ASN A 196 -13.39 5.27 10.38
C ASN A 196 -13.97 6.68 10.27
N ASP A 197 -14.22 7.12 9.02
CA ASP A 197 -14.83 8.41 8.79
C ASP A 197 -16.31 8.38 9.15
N TYR A 198 -16.74 9.35 9.93
CA TYR A 198 -18.13 9.60 10.22
C TYR A 198 -18.70 10.62 9.23
N ASP A 199 -19.71 10.24 8.48
CA ASP A 199 -20.42 11.17 7.59
C ASP A 199 -21.51 11.92 8.38
N SER A 200 -21.13 13.07 8.95
CA SER A 200 -22.05 13.93 9.71
C SER A 200 -23.14 14.56 8.85
N LEU A 201 -22.97 14.60 7.52
CA LEU A 201 -23.91 15.20 6.60
C LEU A 201 -25.03 14.24 6.16
N ARG A 202 -24.82 12.92 6.30
CA ARG A 202 -25.79 11.89 5.89
C ARG A 202 -25.75 10.67 6.81
N PRO A 203 -26.24 10.78 8.07
CA PRO A 203 -26.13 9.71 9.06
C PRO A 203 -26.88 8.42 8.71
N PHE A 204 -27.80 8.46 7.71
CA PHE A 204 -28.68 7.32 7.40
C PHE A 204 -28.45 6.67 6.03
N ARG A 205 -27.52 7.15 5.19
CA ARG A 205 -27.29 6.59 3.86
C ARG A 205 -25.83 6.69 3.46
N GLU A 206 -25.05 5.65 3.70
CA GLU A 206 -23.68 5.52 3.17
C GLU A 206 -23.73 5.14 1.70
N TRP A 207 -23.25 6.02 0.84
CA TRP A 207 -23.00 5.69 -0.56
C TRP A 207 -21.63 5.03 -0.66
N ARG A 208 -21.56 3.90 -1.40
CA ARG A 208 -20.35 3.18 -1.68
C ARG A 208 -20.08 3.11 -3.16
N LEU A 209 -18.85 3.31 -3.55
CA LEU A 209 -18.35 3.16 -4.92
C LEU A 209 -17.42 1.95 -4.94
N ARG A 210 -17.64 1.06 -5.89
CA ARG A 210 -16.73 -0.05 -6.13
C ARG A 210 -15.65 0.37 -7.13
N VAL A 211 -14.38 0.33 -6.70
CA VAL A 211 -13.20 0.59 -7.53
C VAL A 211 -12.39 -0.71 -7.60
N GLY A 212 -12.46 -1.40 -8.73
CA GLY A 212 -11.90 -2.74 -8.86
C GLY A 212 -12.52 -3.71 -7.85
N THR A 213 -11.69 -4.26 -6.96
CA THR A 213 -12.09 -5.18 -5.89
C THR A 213 -12.46 -4.50 -4.57
N GLN A 214 -12.19 -3.20 -4.44
CA GLN A 214 -12.38 -2.45 -3.20
C GLN A 214 -13.69 -1.63 -3.23
N GLU A 215 -14.44 -1.66 -2.12
CA GLU A 215 -15.56 -0.75 -1.90
C GLU A 215 -15.12 0.43 -1.03
N LEU A 216 -15.33 1.64 -1.52
CA LEU A 216 -14.99 2.90 -0.87
C LEU A 216 -16.26 3.66 -0.47
N LYS A 217 -16.22 4.33 0.68
CA LYS A 217 -17.28 5.29 1.05
C LYS A 217 -17.19 6.52 0.14
N VAL A 218 -18.31 7.00 -0.36
CA VAL A 218 -18.41 8.26 -1.09
C VAL A 218 -18.58 9.39 -0.09
N ASN A 219 -17.47 9.99 0.33
CA ASN A 219 -17.43 11.11 1.26
C ASN A 219 -16.33 12.11 0.87
N VAL A 220 -16.39 13.31 1.45
CA VAL A 220 -15.43 14.40 1.17
C VAL A 220 -14.00 13.98 1.53
N GLN A 221 -13.81 13.24 2.62
CA GLN A 221 -12.51 12.79 3.08
C GLN A 221 -11.85 11.86 2.05
N ASN A 222 -12.59 10.90 1.49
CA ASN A 222 -12.05 10.03 0.43
C ASN A 222 -11.79 10.78 -0.88
N MET A 223 -12.57 11.81 -1.21
CA MET A 223 -12.27 12.68 -2.36
C MET A 223 -10.94 13.42 -2.17
N ILE A 224 -10.74 14.01 -0.99
CA ILE A 224 -9.47 14.67 -0.63
C ILE A 224 -8.31 13.65 -0.71
N ARG A 225 -8.48 12.47 -0.11
CA ARG A 225 -7.47 11.40 -0.18
C ARG A 225 -7.14 10.98 -1.61
N GLY A 226 -8.14 10.88 -2.48
CA GLY A 226 -7.94 10.57 -3.90
C GLY A 226 -7.04 11.59 -4.60
N ALA A 227 -7.26 12.88 -4.36
CA ALA A 227 -6.40 13.94 -4.88
C ALA A 227 -4.98 13.88 -4.27
N GLN A 228 -4.87 13.66 -2.97
CA GLN A 228 -3.61 13.56 -2.23
C GLN A 228 -2.81 12.28 -2.55
N ALA A 229 -3.45 11.24 -3.04
CA ALA A 229 -2.78 10.05 -3.53
C ALA A 229 -1.91 10.33 -4.78
N LEU A 230 -2.39 11.19 -5.67
CA LEU A 230 -1.68 11.56 -6.90
C LEU A 230 -0.79 12.80 -6.73
N PHE A 231 -1.23 13.76 -5.92
CA PHE A 231 -0.53 15.02 -5.67
C PHE A 231 -0.18 15.08 -4.18
N PRO A 232 1.09 14.89 -3.80
CA PRO A 232 1.46 14.77 -2.40
C PRO A 232 1.06 16.03 -1.64
N PRO A 233 0.32 15.91 -0.51
CA PRO A 233 0.05 17.04 0.37
C PRO A 233 1.35 17.46 1.09
N ASN A 234 1.28 18.54 1.87
CA ASN A 234 2.42 18.95 2.67
C ASN A 234 2.88 17.86 3.66
N VAL A 235 4.11 17.99 4.13
CA VAL A 235 4.77 17.00 5.01
C VAL A 235 3.98 16.71 6.28
N ASP A 236 3.33 17.73 6.87
CA ASP A 236 2.58 17.53 8.13
C ASP A 236 1.31 16.70 7.90
N VAL A 237 0.66 16.86 6.75
CA VAL A 237 -0.46 16.01 6.36
C VAL A 237 -0.01 14.57 6.11
N LEU A 238 1.14 14.35 5.45
CA LEU A 238 1.70 13.01 5.29
C LEU A 238 2.04 12.35 6.64
N LYS A 239 2.62 13.11 7.58
CA LYS A 239 2.84 12.63 8.97
C LYS A 239 1.52 12.25 9.66
N SER A 240 0.47 13.05 9.47
CA SER A 240 -0.84 12.75 10.05
C SER A 240 -1.43 11.43 9.53
N TYR A 241 -1.20 11.09 8.25
CA TYR A 241 -1.59 9.78 7.70
C TYR A 241 -0.76 8.63 8.26
N TYR A 242 0.53 8.81 8.47
CA TYR A 242 1.37 7.81 9.12
C TYR A 242 0.89 7.51 10.55
N GLU A 243 0.63 8.55 11.35
CA GLU A 243 0.07 8.41 12.70
C GLU A 243 -1.35 7.81 12.69
N MET A 244 -2.17 8.19 11.70
CA MET A 244 -3.49 7.60 11.50
C MET A 244 -3.38 6.09 11.27
N GLY A 245 -2.43 5.64 10.44
CA GLY A 245 -2.16 4.21 10.22
C GLY A 245 -1.81 3.48 11.50
N GLN A 246 -0.98 4.06 12.38
CA GLN A 246 -0.66 3.47 13.68
C GLN A 246 -1.89 3.35 14.58
N ARG A 247 -2.71 4.40 14.66
CA ARG A 247 -3.96 4.38 15.46
C ARG A 247 -4.96 3.35 14.94
N ASP A 248 -5.09 3.22 13.62
CA ASP A 248 -6.02 2.27 13.01
C ASP A 248 -5.56 0.82 13.21
N ALA A 249 -4.24 0.55 13.14
CA ALA A 249 -3.66 -0.74 13.51
C ALA A 249 -3.94 -1.11 14.98
N MET A 250 -3.74 -0.18 15.89
CA MET A 250 -4.03 -0.40 17.31
C MET A 250 -5.53 -0.66 17.55
N ARG A 251 -6.41 0.11 16.89
CA ARG A 251 -7.87 -0.09 16.98
C ARG A 251 -8.27 -1.48 16.47
N PHE A 252 -7.66 -1.94 15.37
CA PHE A 252 -7.88 -3.28 14.86
C PHE A 252 -7.44 -4.35 15.86
N LEU A 253 -6.21 -4.27 16.40
CA LEU A 253 -5.67 -5.22 17.38
C LEU A 253 -6.53 -5.30 18.65
N LEU A 254 -7.02 -4.16 19.14
CA LEU A 254 -7.98 -4.08 20.23
C LEU A 254 -9.30 -4.77 19.87
N GLY A 255 -9.83 -4.48 18.69
CA GLY A 255 -11.13 -5.03 18.23
C GLY A 255 -11.14 -6.54 18.07
N VAL A 256 -10.00 -7.15 17.72
CA VAL A 256 -9.86 -8.61 17.60
C VAL A 256 -9.29 -9.28 18.86
N GLY A 257 -8.98 -8.50 19.91
CA GLY A 257 -8.53 -9.02 21.22
C GLY A 257 -7.10 -9.58 21.24
N ILE A 258 -6.21 -9.09 20.36
CA ILE A 258 -4.83 -9.57 20.25
C ILE A 258 -3.78 -8.47 20.44
N LEU A 259 -4.14 -7.37 21.09
CA LEU A 259 -3.21 -6.31 21.42
C LEU A 259 -2.23 -6.78 22.52
N GLU A 260 -0.92 -6.69 22.25
CA GLU A 260 0.14 -7.14 23.17
C GLU A 260 0.68 -6.02 24.06
N ARG A 261 0.17 -4.80 23.90
CA ARG A 261 0.62 -3.64 24.65
C ARG A 261 -0.02 -3.59 26.04
N GLN A 262 0.77 -3.29 27.09
CA GLN A 262 0.21 -3.02 28.41
C GLN A 262 -0.45 -1.64 28.42
N LEU A 263 -1.64 -1.53 29.05
CA LEU A 263 -2.30 -0.26 29.30
C LEU A 263 -1.38 0.61 30.17
N GLY A 264 -0.86 1.69 29.58
CA GLY A 264 0.05 2.62 30.30
C GLY A 264 1.35 2.96 29.57
N ASP A 265 1.73 2.21 28.53
CA ASP A 265 2.88 2.56 27.70
C ASP A 265 2.59 3.78 26.83
N ALA A 266 3.44 4.81 26.89
CA ALA A 266 3.28 6.04 26.11
C ALA A 266 3.23 5.79 24.58
N VAL A 267 2.43 6.58 23.90
CA VAL A 267 2.28 6.57 22.44
C VAL A 267 3.53 7.12 21.77
#